data_6b718ccd478c91a442c69071527396ee
#
_entry.id   6b718ccd478c91a442c69071527396ee
#
_cell.length_a   1.000
_cell.length_b   1.000
_cell.length_c   1.000
_cell.angle_alpha   90.00
_cell.angle_beta   90.00
_cell.angle_gamma   90.00
#
_symmetry.space_group_name_H-M   'P 1'
#
loop_
_entity.id
_entity.type
_entity.pdbx_description
1 polymer ?
#
loop_
_entity_poly.entity_id
_entity_poly.type
_entity_poly.pdbx_seq_one_letter_code
_entity_poly.pdbx_strand_id
1 'polypeptide(L)'
;MTKDSTNTSFWDHLDVLRGTIIKIALATVVCSVLAFFLKDELFAIILAPKDSHFITYQLIDNMGRWFGADGMEAFSVNLVNTGLAEQFAIHMKVALYVGALVASPYTLYLLVGFISPALYANEKRYTYPVVIGGYVMFVIGMTLNYFLIFPFTLRFLGTYQVSGEVANMITLQSYMDTMLMMNIMLGILFELPIVCWLLGKLGFLTSAFMRHYRRHAIVAIFIVAAVITPTSDVFTLTIVALPIWLLYEISILLVPKDTNS
;
A
#
# COMPACT_ATOMS: atom_id res chain seq x y z
N MET A 1 -46.71 -18.51 -4.07
CA MET A 1 -45.78 -17.89 -5.01
C MET A 1 -44.45 -17.80 -4.29
N THR A 2 -43.65 -18.80 -4.38
CA THR A 2 -42.28 -18.90 -3.85
C THR A 2 -41.36 -18.17 -4.83
N LYS A 3 -40.76 -17.08 -4.38
CA LYS A 3 -39.81 -16.28 -5.14
C LYS A 3 -38.50 -17.09 -5.23
N ASP A 4 -38.22 -17.63 -6.40
CA ASP A 4 -36.98 -18.33 -6.74
C ASP A 4 -35.80 -17.38 -6.53
N SER A 5 -35.00 -17.67 -5.52
CA SER A 5 -33.83 -16.89 -5.06
C SER A 5 -32.51 -17.60 -5.41
N THR A 6 -32.31 -18.05 -6.65
CA THR A 6 -31.07 -18.79 -6.95
C THR A 6 -30.52 -18.68 -8.37
N ASN A 7 -30.84 -17.66 -9.13
CA ASN A 7 -30.07 -17.41 -10.34
C ASN A 7 -29.90 -15.89 -10.59
N THR A 8 -29.00 -15.29 -9.83
CA THR A 8 -28.41 -14.02 -10.32
C THR A 8 -27.64 -14.39 -11.58
N SER A 9 -28.15 -13.98 -12.73
CA SER A 9 -27.51 -14.17 -14.03
C SER A 9 -26.10 -13.53 -13.95
N PHE A 10 -25.12 -14.12 -14.64
CA PHE A 10 -23.79 -13.50 -14.81
C PHE A 10 -23.91 -12.02 -15.24
N TRP A 11 -24.91 -11.67 -16.03
CA TRP A 11 -25.21 -10.31 -16.46
C TRP A 11 -25.64 -9.40 -15.31
N ASP A 12 -26.45 -9.90 -14.37
CA ASP A 12 -26.85 -9.13 -13.18
C ASP A 12 -25.63 -8.81 -12.29
N HIS A 13 -24.70 -9.76 -12.18
CA HIS A 13 -23.46 -9.55 -11.42
C HIS A 13 -22.54 -8.50 -12.08
N LEU A 14 -22.48 -8.47 -13.43
CA LEU A 14 -21.77 -7.44 -14.18
C LEU A 14 -22.40 -6.04 -14.00
N ASP A 15 -23.72 -5.95 -13.95
CA ASP A 15 -24.41 -4.68 -13.72
C ASP A 15 -24.15 -4.15 -12.30
N VAL A 16 -24.13 -5.02 -11.30
CA VAL A 16 -23.74 -4.65 -9.93
C VAL A 16 -22.28 -4.19 -9.88
N LEU A 17 -21.36 -4.89 -10.56
CA LEU A 17 -19.95 -4.50 -10.65
C LEU A 17 -19.80 -3.11 -11.28
N ARG A 18 -20.46 -2.87 -12.42
CA ARG A 18 -20.47 -1.56 -13.09
C ARG A 18 -20.96 -0.46 -12.16
N GLY A 19 -22.07 -0.68 -11.46
CA GLY A 19 -22.60 0.28 -10.48
C GLY A 19 -21.64 0.55 -9.34
N THR A 20 -20.94 -0.48 -8.86
CA THR A 20 -19.94 -0.38 -7.80
C THR A 20 -18.75 0.46 -8.26
N ILE A 21 -18.19 0.19 -9.44
CA ILE A 21 -17.05 0.94 -10.01
C ILE A 21 -17.42 2.42 -10.20
N ILE A 22 -18.63 2.72 -10.71
CA ILE A 22 -19.08 4.11 -10.88
C ILE A 22 -19.16 4.84 -9.54
N LYS A 23 -19.68 4.20 -8.49
CA LYS A 23 -19.75 4.79 -7.13
C LYS A 23 -18.36 5.05 -6.55
N ILE A 24 -17.42 4.11 -6.72
CA ILE A 24 -16.03 4.27 -6.29
C ILE A 24 -15.38 5.45 -7.03
N ALA A 25 -15.50 5.49 -8.35
CA ALA A 25 -14.94 6.56 -9.17
C ALA A 25 -15.51 7.94 -8.77
N LEU A 26 -16.82 8.03 -8.59
CA LEU A 26 -17.48 9.28 -8.17
C LEU A 26 -16.99 9.75 -6.81
N ALA A 27 -16.94 8.86 -5.81
CA ALA A 27 -16.45 9.19 -4.48
C ALA A 27 -14.98 9.65 -4.53
N THR A 28 -14.13 8.94 -5.29
CA THR A 28 -12.73 9.31 -5.48
C THR A 28 -12.61 10.69 -6.12
N VAL A 29 -13.36 10.98 -7.18
CA VAL A 29 -13.33 12.29 -7.86
C VAL A 29 -13.75 13.41 -6.92
N VAL A 30 -14.84 13.24 -6.17
CA VAL A 30 -15.30 14.24 -5.20
C VAL A 30 -14.23 14.52 -4.13
N CYS A 31 -13.65 13.47 -3.55
CA CYS A 31 -12.58 13.62 -2.58
C CYS A 31 -11.31 14.25 -3.19
N SER A 32 -11.01 13.94 -4.46
CA SER A 32 -9.85 14.51 -5.17
C SER A 32 -10.01 16.01 -5.43
N VAL A 33 -11.23 16.45 -5.76
CA VAL A 33 -11.52 17.89 -5.93
C VAL A 33 -11.33 18.63 -4.59
N LEU A 34 -11.77 18.05 -3.48
CA LEU A 34 -11.53 18.63 -2.16
C LEU A 34 -10.03 18.66 -1.81
N ALA A 35 -9.32 17.56 -2.06
CA ALA A 35 -7.88 17.47 -1.84
C ALA A 35 -7.08 18.49 -2.70
N PHE A 36 -7.55 18.80 -3.90
CA PHE A 36 -6.92 19.77 -4.77
C PHE A 36 -6.80 21.18 -4.14
N PHE A 37 -7.75 21.58 -3.33
CA PHE A 37 -7.72 22.87 -2.63
C PHE A 37 -6.81 22.89 -1.38
N LEU A 38 -6.37 21.72 -0.90
CA LEU A 38 -5.49 21.56 0.27
C LEU A 38 -4.01 21.40 -0.15
N LYS A 39 -3.59 22.11 -1.20
CA LYS A 39 -2.27 21.96 -1.81
C LYS A 39 -1.12 22.09 -0.83
N ASP A 40 -1.10 23.16 -0.05
CA ASP A 40 0.05 23.50 0.78
C ASP A 40 0.24 22.51 1.93
N GLU A 41 -0.85 22.09 2.56
CA GLU A 41 -0.86 21.10 3.63
C GLU A 41 -0.42 19.71 3.11
N LEU A 42 -0.94 19.31 1.95
CA LEU A 42 -0.61 18.03 1.35
C LEU A 42 0.85 17.94 0.94
N PHE A 43 1.37 18.99 0.29
CA PHE A 43 2.78 19.02 -0.11
C PHE A 43 3.73 19.16 1.09
N ALA A 44 3.33 19.84 2.17
CA ALA A 44 4.09 19.86 3.41
C ALA A 44 4.28 18.45 4.00
N ILE A 45 3.20 17.63 4.02
CA ILE A 45 3.27 16.25 4.49
C ILE A 45 4.10 15.39 3.53
N ILE A 46 3.78 15.42 2.24
CA ILE A 46 4.39 14.52 1.25
C ILE A 46 5.89 14.80 1.08
N LEU A 47 6.31 16.04 1.20
CA LEU A 47 7.73 16.42 1.06
C LEU A 47 8.53 16.32 2.37
N ALA A 48 7.88 16.07 3.52
CA ALA A 48 8.59 15.99 4.81
C ALA A 48 9.74 14.94 4.83
N PRO A 49 9.62 13.74 4.21
CA PRO A 49 10.70 12.76 4.23
C PRO A 49 12.01 13.18 3.54
N LYS A 50 12.02 14.26 2.74
CA LYS A 50 13.26 14.75 2.11
C LYS A 50 14.21 15.45 3.08
N ASP A 51 13.70 15.90 4.23
CA ASP A 51 14.46 16.71 5.19
C ASP A 51 15.09 15.82 6.28
N SER A 52 16.30 16.17 6.69
CA SER A 52 17.04 15.47 7.76
C SER A 52 16.33 15.48 9.12
N HIS A 53 15.43 16.45 9.33
CA HIS A 53 14.63 16.55 10.56
C HIS A 53 13.39 15.63 10.57
N PHE A 54 13.20 14.83 9.53
CA PHE A 54 12.08 13.87 9.53
C PHE A 54 12.21 12.88 10.68
N ILE A 55 11.08 12.55 11.31
CA ILE A 55 11.02 11.77 12.55
C ILE A 55 11.81 10.46 12.49
N THR A 56 11.80 9.78 11.36
CA THR A 56 12.50 8.50 11.16
C THR A 56 14.02 8.68 11.29
N TYR A 57 14.58 9.70 10.68
CA TYR A 57 16.02 9.96 10.74
C TYR A 57 16.46 10.33 12.18
N GLN A 58 15.63 11.14 12.86
CA GLN A 58 15.89 11.49 14.26
C GLN A 58 15.85 10.26 15.19
N LEU A 59 14.89 9.35 14.99
CA LEU A 59 14.80 8.11 15.77
C LEU A 59 16.02 7.22 15.55
N ILE A 60 16.46 7.08 14.30
CA ILE A 60 17.63 6.26 13.97
C ILE A 60 18.91 6.88 14.54
N ASP A 61 19.05 8.20 14.43
CA ASP A 61 20.20 8.91 15.01
C ASP A 61 20.26 8.75 16.54
N ASN A 62 19.14 8.92 17.21
CA ASN A 62 19.04 8.70 18.66
C ASN A 62 19.36 7.25 19.06
N MET A 63 18.85 6.27 18.30
CA MET A 63 19.19 4.87 18.54
C MET A 63 20.67 4.58 18.28
N GLY A 64 21.24 5.12 17.19
CA GLY A 64 22.66 4.97 16.87
C GLY A 64 23.57 5.50 18.00
N ARG A 65 23.26 6.68 18.52
CA ARG A 65 23.99 7.28 19.66
C ARG A 65 23.92 6.42 20.92
N TRP A 66 22.78 5.78 21.17
CA TRP A 66 22.63 4.87 22.32
C TRP A 66 23.51 3.63 22.20
N PHE A 67 23.79 3.17 20.99
CA PHE A 67 24.72 2.08 20.70
C PHE A 67 26.17 2.53 20.48
N GLY A 68 26.49 3.82 20.72
CA GLY A 68 27.84 4.38 20.56
C GLY A 68 28.30 4.62 19.14
N ALA A 69 27.35 4.66 18.18
CA ALA A 69 27.64 5.08 16.82
C ALA A 69 27.71 6.61 16.72
N ASP A 70 28.65 7.12 15.93
CA ASP A 70 28.69 8.54 15.58
C ASP A 70 27.38 8.93 14.91
N GLY A 71 26.88 10.16 15.22
CA GLY A 71 25.63 10.65 14.70
C GLY A 71 25.56 10.56 13.17
N MET A 72 24.36 10.33 12.64
CA MET A 72 24.17 10.25 11.20
C MET A 72 24.44 11.61 10.55
N GLU A 73 25.22 11.62 9.46
CA GLU A 73 25.40 12.84 8.64
C GLU A 73 24.05 13.40 8.22
N ALA A 74 23.95 14.74 8.29
CA ALA A 74 22.75 15.46 7.86
C ALA A 74 22.48 15.17 6.38
N PHE A 75 21.31 14.60 6.11
CA PHE A 75 20.85 14.23 4.77
C PHE A 75 19.71 15.16 4.37
N SER A 76 19.84 15.83 3.25
CA SER A 76 18.76 16.60 2.64
C SER A 76 18.79 16.43 1.13
N VAL A 77 17.62 16.27 0.53
CA VAL A 77 17.48 16.14 -0.92
C VAL A 77 16.93 17.43 -1.50
N ASN A 78 17.69 18.04 -2.40
CA ASN A 78 17.19 19.16 -3.19
C ASN A 78 16.47 18.61 -4.42
N LEU A 79 15.15 18.81 -4.45
CA LEU A 79 14.32 18.38 -5.58
C LEU A 79 14.37 19.44 -6.69
N VAL A 80 14.56 18.96 -7.93
CA VAL A 80 14.61 19.79 -9.12
C VAL A 80 13.37 19.55 -9.97
N ASN A 81 12.77 20.62 -10.46
CA ASN A 81 11.70 20.53 -11.47
C ASN A 81 12.30 20.79 -12.85
N THR A 82 12.11 19.85 -13.78
CA THR A 82 12.68 19.92 -15.13
C THR A 82 11.64 20.19 -16.21
N GLY A 83 10.37 19.94 -15.94
CA GLY A 83 9.29 20.12 -16.90
C GLY A 83 8.44 21.36 -16.64
N LEU A 84 8.02 22.06 -17.70
CA LEU A 84 7.23 23.28 -17.60
C LEU A 84 5.86 23.05 -16.90
N ALA A 85 5.15 21.99 -17.26
CA ALA A 85 3.83 21.64 -16.69
C ALA A 85 3.91 20.60 -15.57
N GLU A 86 5.10 20.17 -15.21
CA GLU A 86 5.34 19.04 -14.30
C GLU A 86 4.72 19.27 -12.92
N GLN A 87 4.91 20.47 -12.33
CA GLN A 87 4.35 20.78 -11.01
C GLN A 87 2.83 20.72 -10.99
N PHE A 88 2.17 21.19 -12.06
CA PHE A 88 0.71 21.09 -12.17
C PHE A 88 0.25 19.65 -12.31
N ALA A 89 0.91 18.85 -13.15
CA ALA A 89 0.61 17.44 -13.33
C ALA A 89 0.80 16.64 -12.01
N ILE A 90 1.85 16.95 -11.26
CA ILE A 90 2.10 16.36 -9.94
C ILE A 90 1.01 16.77 -8.95
N HIS A 91 0.58 18.03 -8.93
CA HIS A 91 -0.52 18.48 -8.07
C HIS A 91 -1.81 17.71 -8.37
N MET A 92 -2.19 17.53 -9.64
CA MET A 92 -3.33 16.72 -10.05
C MET A 92 -3.19 15.27 -9.59
N LYS A 93 -1.99 14.67 -9.76
CA LYS A 93 -1.70 13.30 -9.35
C LYS A 93 -1.81 13.13 -7.83
N VAL A 94 -1.26 14.06 -7.04
CA VAL A 94 -1.36 14.07 -5.57
C VAL A 94 -2.80 14.22 -5.11
N ALA A 95 -3.57 15.14 -5.72
CA ALA A 95 -4.97 15.33 -5.40
C ALA A 95 -5.79 14.06 -5.66
N LEU A 96 -5.56 13.39 -6.79
CA LEU A 96 -6.22 12.12 -7.12
C LEU A 96 -5.82 11.01 -6.14
N TYR A 97 -4.55 10.93 -5.80
CA TYR A 97 -4.02 9.98 -4.84
C TYR A 97 -4.66 10.16 -3.45
N VAL A 98 -4.64 11.38 -2.91
CA VAL A 98 -5.24 11.67 -1.59
C VAL A 98 -6.75 11.46 -1.63
N GLY A 99 -7.41 11.84 -2.74
CA GLY A 99 -8.83 11.56 -2.94
C GLY A 99 -9.15 10.07 -2.88
N ALA A 100 -8.33 9.22 -3.51
CA ALA A 100 -8.48 7.77 -3.44
C ALA A 100 -8.24 7.25 -2.02
N LEU A 101 -7.27 7.79 -1.29
CA LEU A 101 -7.01 7.42 0.11
C LEU A 101 -8.19 7.78 1.03
N VAL A 102 -8.72 8.98 0.90
CA VAL A 102 -9.88 9.42 1.70
C VAL A 102 -11.13 8.61 1.34
N ALA A 103 -11.29 8.23 0.07
CA ALA A 103 -12.39 7.38 -0.39
C ALA A 103 -12.19 5.89 -0.06
N SER A 104 -11.00 5.46 0.37
CA SER A 104 -10.66 4.03 0.55
C SER A 104 -11.57 3.27 1.53
N PRO A 105 -12.03 3.81 2.69
CA PRO A 105 -12.95 3.08 3.55
C PRO A 105 -14.29 2.81 2.87
N TYR A 106 -14.79 3.76 2.08
CA TYR A 106 -16.00 3.57 1.29
C TYR A 106 -15.78 2.58 0.13
N THR A 107 -14.61 2.65 -0.50
CA THR A 107 -14.20 1.70 -1.56
C THR A 107 -14.15 0.28 -1.02
N LEU A 108 -13.50 0.05 0.12
CA LEU A 108 -13.46 -1.27 0.78
C LEU A 108 -14.85 -1.76 1.14
N TYR A 109 -15.70 -0.89 1.69
CA TYR A 109 -17.09 -1.25 2.00
C TYR A 109 -17.85 -1.72 0.76
N LEU A 110 -17.73 -1.01 -0.37
CA LEU A 110 -18.39 -1.36 -1.63
C LEU A 110 -17.83 -2.67 -2.21
N LEU A 111 -16.51 -2.88 -2.17
CA LEU A 111 -15.87 -4.10 -2.67
C LEU A 111 -16.28 -5.33 -1.85
N VAL A 112 -16.25 -5.23 -0.52
CA VAL A 112 -16.68 -6.31 0.37
C VAL A 112 -18.18 -6.58 0.18
N GLY A 113 -19.00 -5.51 0.01
CA GLY A 113 -20.41 -5.64 -0.28
C GLY A 113 -20.69 -6.34 -1.62
N PHE A 114 -19.85 -6.12 -2.63
CA PHE A 114 -19.92 -6.79 -3.92
C PHE A 114 -19.59 -8.29 -3.82
N ILE A 115 -18.63 -8.66 -2.96
CA ILE A 115 -18.23 -10.05 -2.73
C ILE A 115 -19.20 -10.76 -1.77
N SER A 116 -19.87 -10.03 -0.88
CA SER A 116 -20.75 -10.56 0.16
C SER A 116 -21.86 -11.50 -0.30
N PRO A 117 -22.50 -11.36 -1.49
CA PRO A 117 -23.47 -12.34 -1.99
C PRO A 117 -22.89 -13.73 -2.21
N ALA A 118 -21.59 -13.84 -2.47
CA ALA A 118 -20.89 -15.12 -2.61
C ALA A 118 -20.60 -15.80 -1.25
N LEU A 119 -20.75 -15.06 -0.13
CA LEU A 119 -20.60 -15.60 1.22
C LEU A 119 -21.90 -16.27 1.68
N TYR A 120 -21.80 -17.40 2.39
CA TYR A 120 -22.95 -18.05 3.02
C TYR A 120 -23.66 -17.13 4.02
N ALA A 121 -24.97 -17.33 4.21
CA ALA A 121 -25.80 -16.47 5.07
C ALA A 121 -25.23 -16.26 6.49
N ASN A 122 -24.54 -17.27 7.03
CA ASN A 122 -23.88 -17.21 8.34
C ASN A 122 -22.58 -16.38 8.34
N GLU A 123 -22.02 -16.05 7.18
CA GLU A 123 -20.73 -15.37 7.03
C GLU A 123 -20.90 -13.86 6.80
N LYS A 124 -22.10 -13.42 6.46
CA LYS A 124 -22.42 -11.99 6.30
C LYS A 124 -22.13 -11.16 7.55
N ARG A 125 -22.15 -11.79 8.74
CA ARG A 125 -21.76 -11.13 10.00
C ARG A 125 -20.29 -10.70 10.04
N TYR A 126 -19.45 -11.27 9.19
CA TYR A 126 -18.02 -10.93 9.11
C TYR A 126 -17.73 -9.75 8.17
N THR A 127 -18.71 -9.29 7.38
CA THR A 127 -18.53 -8.19 6.41
C THR A 127 -17.99 -6.93 7.10
N TYR A 128 -18.61 -6.51 8.21
CA TYR A 128 -18.21 -5.30 8.93
C TYR A 128 -16.80 -5.39 9.55
N PRO A 129 -16.45 -6.45 10.31
CA PRO A 129 -15.09 -6.66 10.78
C PRO A 129 -14.04 -6.71 9.68
N VAL A 130 -14.36 -7.28 8.51
CA VAL A 130 -13.46 -7.34 7.34
C VAL A 130 -13.19 -5.95 6.79
N VAL A 131 -14.22 -5.12 6.64
CA VAL A 131 -14.06 -3.74 6.14
C VAL A 131 -13.20 -2.90 7.08
N ILE A 132 -13.48 -2.98 8.40
CA ILE A 132 -12.68 -2.22 9.37
C ILE A 132 -11.25 -2.75 9.44
N GLY A 133 -11.09 -4.07 9.55
CA GLY A 133 -9.78 -4.71 9.61
C GLY A 133 -8.95 -4.40 8.37
N GLY A 134 -9.56 -4.49 7.17
CA GLY A 134 -8.95 -4.09 5.91
C GLY A 134 -8.50 -2.64 5.92
N TYR A 135 -9.39 -1.74 6.24
CA TYR A 135 -9.01 -0.32 6.30
C TYR A 135 -7.86 -0.05 7.26
N VAL A 136 -7.87 -0.67 8.43
CA VAL A 136 -6.77 -0.55 9.41
C VAL A 136 -5.47 -1.10 8.83
N MET A 137 -5.48 -2.27 8.20
CA MET A 137 -4.30 -2.86 7.58
C MET A 137 -3.78 -2.01 6.42
N PHE A 138 -4.67 -1.49 5.59
CA PHE A 138 -4.33 -0.56 4.52
C PHE A 138 -3.61 0.69 5.04
N VAL A 139 -4.15 1.32 6.09
CA VAL A 139 -3.54 2.50 6.73
C VAL A 139 -2.19 2.15 7.35
N ILE A 140 -2.06 0.97 8.00
CA ILE A 140 -0.78 0.51 8.55
C ILE A 140 0.26 0.36 7.43
N GLY A 141 -0.11 -0.24 6.29
CA GLY A 141 0.79 -0.40 5.14
C GLY A 141 1.31 0.93 4.61
N MET A 142 0.43 1.90 4.43
CA MET A 142 0.80 3.25 4.00
C MET A 142 1.68 3.97 5.03
N THR A 143 1.33 3.86 6.31
CA THR A 143 2.08 4.47 7.40
C THR A 143 3.49 3.88 7.49
N LEU A 144 3.61 2.57 7.36
CA LEU A 144 4.90 1.88 7.36
C LEU A 144 5.75 2.30 6.15
N ASN A 145 5.15 2.45 4.97
CA ASN A 145 5.87 2.99 3.83
C ASN A 145 6.34 4.42 4.09
N TYR A 146 5.46 5.30 4.50
CA TYR A 146 5.73 6.72 4.69
C TYR A 146 6.81 6.98 5.75
N PHE A 147 6.74 6.29 6.88
CA PHE A 147 7.68 6.52 7.99
C PHE A 147 8.91 5.65 7.95
N LEU A 148 8.89 4.50 7.29
CA LEU A 148 10.02 3.57 7.34
C LEU A 148 10.61 3.31 5.95
N ILE A 149 9.86 2.69 5.06
CA ILE A 149 10.41 2.14 3.81
C ILE A 149 10.88 3.26 2.89
N PHE A 150 10.03 4.25 2.64
CA PHE A 150 10.35 5.34 1.72
C PHE A 150 11.52 6.22 2.20
N PRO A 151 11.62 6.64 3.48
CA PRO A 151 12.78 7.39 3.95
C PRO A 151 14.10 6.63 3.82
N PHE A 152 14.11 5.32 4.11
CA PHE A 152 15.30 4.50 3.91
C PHE A 152 15.69 4.37 2.46
N THR A 153 14.71 4.13 1.58
CA THR A 153 14.91 4.09 0.13
C THR A 153 15.45 5.41 -0.40
N LEU A 154 14.82 6.52 -0.02
CA LEU A 154 15.22 7.86 -0.44
C LEU A 154 16.65 8.18 0.02
N ARG A 155 16.98 7.88 1.27
CA ARG A 155 18.32 8.10 1.79
C ARG A 155 19.35 7.25 1.05
N PHE A 156 19.11 5.97 0.89
CA PHE A 156 20.02 5.07 0.20
C PHE A 156 20.28 5.54 -1.24
N LEU A 157 19.21 5.79 -2.02
CA LEU A 157 19.34 6.21 -3.41
C LEU A 157 19.87 7.64 -3.55
N GLY A 158 19.51 8.52 -2.64
CA GLY A 158 19.95 9.92 -2.66
C GLY A 158 21.41 10.12 -2.28
N THR A 159 21.97 9.21 -1.46
CA THR A 159 23.39 9.24 -1.05
C THR A 159 24.29 8.37 -1.90
N TYR A 160 23.72 7.42 -2.64
CA TYR A 160 24.52 6.53 -3.49
C TYR A 160 25.10 7.30 -4.67
N GLN A 161 26.42 7.36 -4.76
CA GLN A 161 27.16 8.00 -5.86
C GLN A 161 28.19 7.01 -6.44
N VAL A 162 28.23 6.93 -7.76
CA VAL A 162 29.24 6.14 -8.48
C VAL A 162 30.60 6.85 -8.49
N SER A 163 30.58 8.19 -8.51
CA SER A 163 31.76 9.05 -8.50
C SER A 163 31.40 10.38 -7.86
N GLY A 164 32.33 10.97 -7.11
CA GLY A 164 32.19 12.33 -6.56
C GLY A 164 32.05 13.44 -7.61
N GLU A 165 32.33 13.15 -8.88
CA GLU A 165 32.15 14.09 -10.00
C GLU A 165 30.70 14.14 -10.49
N VAL A 166 29.85 13.18 -10.11
CA VAL A 166 28.44 13.11 -10.54
C VAL A 166 27.53 13.54 -9.41
N ALA A 167 26.93 14.71 -9.53
CA ALA A 167 25.98 15.20 -8.57
C ALA A 167 24.62 14.49 -8.71
N ASN A 168 24.07 13.99 -7.61
CA ASN A 168 22.72 13.43 -7.59
C ASN A 168 21.68 14.54 -7.66
N MET A 169 20.96 14.65 -8.79
CA MET A 169 19.82 15.53 -8.96
C MET A 169 18.53 14.72 -9.03
N ILE A 170 17.78 14.70 -7.94
CA ILE A 170 16.50 13.99 -7.89
C ILE A 170 15.40 14.95 -8.38
N THR A 171 14.66 14.55 -9.42
CA THR A 171 13.53 15.34 -9.90
C THR A 171 12.32 15.20 -8.99
N LEU A 172 11.52 16.26 -8.89
CA LEU A 172 10.25 16.24 -8.14
C LEU A 172 9.34 15.12 -8.65
N GLN A 173 9.31 14.90 -9.96
CA GLN A 173 8.52 13.80 -10.56
C GLN A 173 8.97 12.42 -10.09
N SER A 174 10.27 12.13 -10.13
CA SER A 174 10.81 10.85 -9.70
C SER A 174 10.51 10.58 -8.22
N TYR A 175 10.70 11.59 -7.37
CA TYR A 175 10.36 11.53 -5.95
C TYR A 175 8.88 11.17 -5.74
N MET A 176 7.97 11.90 -6.39
CA MET A 176 6.53 11.72 -6.25
C MET A 176 6.06 10.38 -6.80
N ASP A 177 6.53 9.99 -7.99
CA ASP A 177 6.14 8.74 -8.61
C ASP A 177 6.55 7.55 -7.74
N THR A 178 7.77 7.56 -7.22
CA THR A 178 8.27 6.52 -6.31
C THR A 178 7.45 6.46 -5.03
N MET A 179 7.27 7.60 -4.37
CA MET A 179 6.56 7.67 -3.09
C MET A 179 5.10 7.23 -3.22
N LEU A 180 4.38 7.77 -4.20
CA LEU A 180 2.96 7.46 -4.39
C LEU A 180 2.75 6.00 -4.80
N MET A 181 3.58 5.49 -5.72
CA MET A 181 3.51 4.10 -6.16
C MET A 181 3.78 3.13 -5.01
N MET A 182 4.88 3.32 -4.27
CA MET A 182 5.21 2.45 -3.13
C MET A 182 4.13 2.51 -2.05
N ASN A 183 3.55 3.68 -1.81
CA ASN A 183 2.54 3.86 -0.78
C ASN A 183 1.23 3.13 -1.11
N ILE A 184 0.72 3.26 -2.36
CA ILE A 184 -0.46 2.51 -2.81
C ILE A 184 -0.20 1.01 -2.77
N MET A 185 0.93 0.57 -3.34
CA MET A 185 1.23 -0.86 -3.45
C MET A 185 1.37 -1.52 -2.08
N LEU A 186 2.06 -0.89 -1.14
CA LEU A 186 2.16 -1.42 0.21
C LEU A 186 0.83 -1.37 0.95
N GLY A 187 0.03 -0.31 0.78
CA GLY A 187 -1.32 -0.28 1.31
C GLY A 187 -2.15 -1.48 0.85
N ILE A 188 -2.15 -1.78 -0.46
CA ILE A 188 -2.86 -2.92 -1.04
C ILE A 188 -2.28 -4.25 -0.55
N LEU A 189 -0.96 -4.39 -0.47
CA LEU A 189 -0.32 -5.62 -0.01
C LEU A 189 -0.60 -5.92 1.46
N PHE A 190 -0.83 -4.91 2.27
CA PHE A 190 -1.23 -5.10 3.66
C PHE A 190 -2.63 -5.68 3.82
N GLU A 191 -3.45 -5.70 2.75
CA GLU A 191 -4.72 -6.44 2.72
C GLU A 191 -4.53 -7.97 2.62
N LEU A 192 -3.34 -8.46 2.28
CA LEU A 192 -3.07 -9.90 2.11
C LEU A 192 -3.58 -10.77 3.27
N PRO A 193 -3.35 -10.44 4.56
CA PRO A 193 -3.82 -11.26 5.66
C PRO A 193 -5.35 -11.40 5.70
N ILE A 194 -6.07 -10.32 5.37
CA ILE A 194 -7.54 -10.30 5.37
C ILE A 194 -8.09 -11.06 4.17
N VAL A 195 -7.49 -10.86 3.00
CA VAL A 195 -7.87 -11.61 1.79
C VAL A 195 -7.61 -13.10 1.98
N CYS A 196 -6.46 -13.50 2.50
CA CYS A 196 -6.14 -14.90 2.79
C CYS A 196 -7.09 -15.50 3.83
N TRP A 197 -7.41 -14.76 4.88
CA TRP A 197 -8.38 -15.17 5.89
C TRP A 197 -9.78 -15.39 5.29
N LEU A 198 -10.23 -14.45 4.44
CA LEU A 198 -11.51 -14.53 3.77
C LEU A 198 -11.57 -15.76 2.85
N LEU A 199 -10.54 -15.98 2.02
CA LEU A 199 -10.41 -17.15 1.14
C LEU A 199 -10.36 -18.46 1.95
N GLY A 200 -9.73 -18.43 3.13
CA GLY A 200 -9.73 -19.55 4.05
C GLY A 200 -11.11 -19.87 4.60
N LYS A 201 -11.90 -18.86 4.95
CA LYS A 201 -13.29 -19.04 5.39
C LYS A 201 -14.19 -19.60 4.30
N LEU A 202 -13.95 -19.21 3.05
CA LEU A 202 -14.66 -19.74 1.88
C LEU A 202 -14.20 -21.15 1.47
N GLY A 203 -13.19 -21.72 2.16
CA GLY A 203 -12.67 -23.05 1.85
C GLY A 203 -11.75 -23.13 0.62
N PHE A 204 -11.40 -21.98 0.01
CA PHE A 204 -10.48 -21.94 -1.13
C PHE A 204 -9.00 -22.00 -0.73
N LEU A 205 -8.67 -21.66 0.52
CA LEU A 205 -7.30 -21.57 0.99
C LEU A 205 -7.17 -22.24 2.37
N THR A 206 -6.12 -23.07 2.55
CA THR A 206 -5.82 -23.72 3.83
C THR A 206 -4.44 -23.33 4.33
N SER A 207 -4.24 -23.34 5.64
CA SER A 207 -2.93 -23.07 6.22
C SER A 207 -1.87 -24.09 5.81
N ALA A 208 -2.29 -25.36 5.57
CA ALA A 208 -1.40 -26.42 5.07
C ALA A 208 -0.92 -26.11 3.65
N PHE A 209 -1.83 -25.70 2.77
CA PHE A 209 -1.49 -25.29 1.40
C PHE A 209 -0.48 -24.13 1.40
N MET A 210 -0.74 -23.07 2.16
CA MET A 210 0.17 -21.93 2.24
C MET A 210 1.57 -22.34 2.76
N ARG A 211 1.64 -23.20 3.79
CA ARG A 211 2.92 -23.72 4.30
C ARG A 211 3.68 -24.54 3.26
N HIS A 212 2.98 -25.37 2.50
CA HIS A 212 3.58 -26.17 1.44
C HIS A 212 4.21 -25.30 0.35
N TYR A 213 3.52 -24.23 -0.06
CA TYR A 213 3.97 -23.31 -1.12
C TYR A 213 4.83 -22.13 -0.62
N ARG A 214 5.28 -22.14 0.65
CA ARG A 214 6.07 -21.06 1.26
C ARG A 214 7.28 -20.67 0.42
N ARG A 215 8.01 -21.62 -0.17
CA ARG A 215 9.19 -21.34 -1.02
C ARG A 215 8.81 -20.56 -2.28
N HIS A 216 7.71 -20.91 -2.91
CA HIS A 216 7.20 -20.21 -4.09
C HIS A 216 6.68 -18.81 -3.74
N ALA A 217 6.04 -18.68 -2.58
CA ALA A 217 5.58 -17.38 -2.08
C ALA A 217 6.75 -16.42 -1.84
N ILE A 218 7.87 -16.89 -1.28
CA ILE A 218 9.06 -16.06 -1.11
C ILE A 218 9.55 -15.52 -2.46
N VAL A 219 9.64 -16.37 -3.49
CA VAL A 219 10.04 -15.94 -4.84
C VAL A 219 9.05 -14.92 -5.40
N ALA A 220 7.74 -15.16 -5.26
CA ALA A 220 6.70 -14.24 -5.70
C ALA A 220 6.78 -12.88 -4.96
N ILE A 221 7.06 -12.90 -3.64
CA ILE A 221 7.27 -11.69 -2.84
C ILE A 221 8.44 -10.86 -3.37
N PHE A 222 9.57 -11.49 -3.69
CA PHE A 222 10.71 -10.78 -4.27
C PHE A 222 10.40 -10.22 -5.66
N ILE A 223 9.63 -10.92 -6.49
CA ILE A 223 9.17 -10.40 -7.79
C ILE A 223 8.27 -9.18 -7.58
N VAL A 224 7.29 -9.26 -6.68
CA VAL A 224 6.40 -8.15 -6.35
C VAL A 224 7.17 -6.97 -5.79
N ALA A 225 8.10 -7.20 -4.86
CA ALA A 225 8.97 -6.17 -4.33
C ALA A 225 9.79 -5.48 -5.43
N ALA A 226 10.35 -6.24 -6.38
CA ALA A 226 11.10 -5.71 -7.51
C ALA A 226 10.26 -4.87 -8.49
N VAL A 227 8.97 -5.15 -8.60
CA VAL A 227 8.03 -4.34 -9.41
C VAL A 227 7.68 -3.03 -8.71
N ILE A 228 7.58 -3.05 -7.37
CA ILE A 228 7.21 -1.87 -6.57
C ILE A 228 8.38 -0.92 -6.41
N THR A 229 9.59 -1.44 -6.25
CA THR A 229 10.79 -0.61 -6.06
C THR A 229 11.23 0.04 -7.36
N PRO A 230 11.62 1.33 -7.35
CA PRO A 230 12.07 2.04 -8.55
C PRO A 230 13.42 1.52 -9.06
N THR A 231 14.15 0.82 -8.20
CA THR A 231 15.47 0.25 -8.49
C THR A 231 15.51 -1.20 -8.04
N SER A 232 16.21 -2.03 -8.81
CA SER A 232 16.37 -3.46 -8.49
C SER A 232 17.59 -3.71 -7.58
N ASP A 233 17.93 -2.73 -6.72
CA ASP A 233 19.02 -2.90 -5.76
C ASP A 233 18.59 -3.82 -4.60
N VAL A 234 19.55 -4.60 -4.11
CA VAL A 234 19.30 -5.61 -3.08
C VAL A 234 18.83 -5.00 -1.75
N PHE A 235 19.29 -3.80 -1.43
CA PHE A 235 18.95 -3.12 -0.17
C PHE A 235 17.48 -2.71 -0.15
N THR A 236 17.05 -1.91 -1.13
CA THR A 236 15.66 -1.46 -1.25
C THR A 236 14.69 -2.63 -1.41
N LEU A 237 15.09 -3.61 -2.23
CA LEU A 237 14.31 -4.84 -2.45
C LEU A 237 14.08 -5.60 -1.14
N THR A 238 15.12 -5.74 -0.31
CA THR A 238 15.03 -6.46 0.97
C THR A 238 14.14 -5.72 1.96
N ILE A 239 14.26 -4.38 2.06
CA ILE A 239 13.45 -3.55 2.96
C ILE A 239 11.97 -3.65 2.60
N VAL A 240 11.62 -3.75 1.32
CA VAL A 240 10.23 -3.92 0.86
C VAL A 240 9.75 -5.36 1.02
N ALA A 241 10.59 -6.34 0.67
CA ALA A 241 10.21 -7.75 0.72
C ALA A 241 9.97 -8.27 2.15
N LEU A 242 10.72 -7.76 3.14
CA LEU A 242 10.64 -8.23 4.52
C LEU A 242 9.25 -8.01 5.15
N PRO A 243 8.63 -6.82 5.11
CA PRO A 243 7.26 -6.63 5.59
C PRO A 243 6.24 -7.51 4.86
N ILE A 244 6.37 -7.68 3.54
CA ILE A 244 5.44 -8.51 2.75
C ILE A 244 5.58 -9.98 3.17
N TRP A 245 6.80 -10.45 3.40
CA TRP A 245 7.03 -11.80 3.92
C TRP A 245 6.42 -11.99 5.32
N LEU A 246 6.57 -11.01 6.22
CA LEU A 246 5.94 -11.05 7.55
C LEU A 246 4.41 -11.13 7.44
N LEU A 247 3.81 -10.36 6.53
CA LEU A 247 2.36 -10.43 6.27
C LEU A 247 1.94 -11.81 5.77
N TYR A 248 2.73 -12.44 4.92
CA TYR A 248 2.46 -13.80 4.46
C TYR A 248 2.50 -14.81 5.61
N GLU A 249 3.49 -14.73 6.51
CA GLU A 249 3.57 -15.59 7.70
C GLU A 249 2.38 -15.35 8.66
N ILE A 250 1.98 -14.10 8.86
CA ILE A 250 0.78 -13.75 9.64
C ILE A 250 -0.47 -14.34 8.97
N SER A 251 -0.55 -14.27 7.64
CA SER A 251 -1.68 -14.84 6.89
C SER A 251 -1.80 -16.36 7.11
N ILE A 252 -0.69 -17.09 7.16
CA ILE A 252 -0.69 -18.54 7.45
C ILE A 252 -1.29 -18.84 8.85
N LEU A 253 -1.07 -17.93 9.82
CA LEU A 253 -1.60 -18.10 11.17
C LEU A 253 -3.10 -17.79 11.26
N LEU A 254 -3.58 -16.87 10.43
CA LEU A 254 -4.98 -16.42 10.41
C LEU A 254 -5.90 -17.36 9.61
N VAL A 255 -5.37 -18.04 8.59
CA VAL A 255 -6.14 -18.97 7.77
C VAL A 255 -6.50 -20.24 8.58
N PRO A 256 -7.77 -20.69 8.54
CA PRO A 256 -8.18 -21.88 9.26
C PRO A 256 -7.32 -23.11 8.93
N LYS A 257 -7.04 -23.92 9.94
CA LYS A 257 -6.45 -25.25 9.74
C LYS A 257 -7.51 -26.13 9.10
N ASP A 258 -7.09 -27.10 8.28
CA ASP A 258 -8.00 -28.08 7.71
C ASP A 258 -8.86 -28.71 8.81
N THR A 259 -10.17 -28.60 8.67
CA THR A 259 -11.14 -29.25 9.58
C THR A 259 -11.39 -30.74 9.20
N ASN A 260 -10.60 -31.25 8.27
CA ASN A 260 -10.65 -32.66 7.82
C ASN A 260 -9.37 -33.39 8.23
N SER A 261 -9.20 -33.59 9.54
CA SER A 261 -8.31 -34.57 10.13
C SER A 261 -8.98 -35.19 11.37
#